data_d1cf7d3137b357ed51699243c27fe591
#
_entry.id   d1cf7d3137b357ed51699243c27fe591
#
_cell.length_a   1.000
_cell.length_b   1.000
_cell.length_c   1.000
_cell.angle_alpha   90.00
_cell.angle_beta   90.00
_cell.angle_gamma   90.00
#
_symmetry.space_group_name_H-M   'P 1'
#
loop_
_entity.id
_entity.type
_entity.pdbx_description
1 polymer ?
#
loop_
_entity_poly.entity_id
_entity_poly.type
_entity_poly.pdbx_seq_one_letter_code
_entity_poly.pdbx_strand_id
1 'polypeptide(L)'
;VFVLTFIQRSAQHSLTALSDELTKLNPRVEFAQTYPDEIQGAFDCASDALHAALIAARDNGFWVGIGVGELRIPRFAGALGTVSTNDCTG
;
A
#
# COMPACT_ATOMS: atom_id res chain seq x y z
N VAL A 1 -3.82 5.40 8.49
CA VAL A 1 -3.32 4.47 7.47
C VAL A 1 -2.08 5.04 6.78
N PHE A 2 -1.34 4.17 6.17
CA PHE A 2 -0.15 4.54 5.40
C PHE A 2 -0.47 4.33 3.93
N VAL A 3 -0.50 5.41 3.17
CA VAL A 3 -0.77 5.37 1.74
C VAL A 3 0.56 5.28 1.02
N LEU A 4 0.71 4.27 0.19
CA LEU A 4 1.92 4.08 -0.60
C LEU A 4 1.62 4.28 -2.07
N THR A 5 2.52 5.02 -2.71
CA THR A 5 2.48 5.25 -4.15
C THR A 5 3.77 4.71 -4.74
N PHE A 6 3.65 3.86 -5.74
CA PHE A 6 4.80 3.32 -6.46
C PHE A 6 4.72 3.75 -7.90
N ILE A 7 5.80 4.37 -8.37
CA ILE A 7 5.91 4.84 -9.74
C ILE A 7 7.02 4.06 -10.43
N GLN A 8 6.69 3.49 -11.58
CA GLN A 8 7.63 2.69 -12.36
C GLN A 8 8.78 3.56 -12.87
N ARG A 9 10.01 3.16 -12.57
CA ARG A 9 11.21 3.84 -13.06
C ARG A 9 11.69 3.28 -14.39
N SER A 10 11.43 2.01 -14.64
CA SER A 10 11.94 1.30 -15.78
C SER A 10 10.89 0.32 -16.28
N ALA A 11 10.76 0.22 -17.60
CA ALA A 11 9.84 -0.73 -18.22
C ALA A 11 10.21 -2.20 -17.92
N GLN A 12 11.41 -2.45 -17.43
CA GLN A 12 11.85 -3.80 -17.07
C GLN A 12 11.17 -4.30 -15.78
N HIS A 13 10.63 -3.40 -14.98
CA HIS A 13 10.00 -3.76 -13.70
C HIS A 13 8.50 -3.59 -13.83
N SER A 14 7.77 -4.69 -13.69
CA SER A 14 6.33 -4.72 -13.88
C SER A 14 5.58 -4.23 -12.65
N LEU A 15 4.70 -3.26 -12.83
CA LEU A 15 3.78 -2.84 -11.77
C LEU A 15 2.81 -3.94 -11.40
N THR A 16 2.38 -4.76 -12.36
CA THR A 16 1.48 -5.86 -12.10
C THR A 16 2.15 -6.90 -11.19
N ALA A 17 3.39 -7.24 -11.45
CA ALA A 17 4.13 -8.17 -10.61
C ALA A 17 4.33 -7.61 -9.20
N LEU A 18 4.62 -6.31 -9.08
CA LEU A 18 4.74 -5.66 -7.77
C LEU A 18 3.40 -5.70 -7.04
N SER A 19 2.32 -5.34 -7.72
CA SER A 19 0.98 -5.36 -7.14
C SER A 19 0.61 -6.74 -6.61
N ASP A 20 0.95 -7.79 -7.34
CA ASP A 20 0.69 -9.17 -6.91
C ASP A 20 1.45 -9.53 -5.64
N GLU A 21 2.71 -9.11 -5.54
CA GLU A 21 3.48 -9.32 -4.31
C GLU A 21 2.89 -8.55 -3.13
N LEU A 22 2.50 -7.30 -3.36
CA LEU A 22 1.96 -6.45 -2.29
C LEU A 22 0.60 -6.94 -1.81
N THR A 23 -0.19 -7.55 -2.67
CA THR A 23 -1.48 -8.12 -2.30
C THR A 23 -1.33 -9.19 -1.23
N LYS A 24 -0.22 -9.90 -1.22
CA LYS A 24 0.05 -10.94 -0.22
C LYS A 24 0.24 -10.38 1.18
N LEU A 25 0.48 -9.10 1.31
CA LEU A 25 0.63 -8.41 2.59
C LEU A 25 -0.71 -7.96 3.19
N ASN A 26 -1.81 -8.26 2.52
CA ASN A 26 -3.16 -7.90 2.95
C ASN A 26 -3.33 -6.40 3.20
N PRO A 27 -3.18 -5.57 2.16
CA PRO A 27 -3.35 -4.12 2.33
C PRO A 27 -4.78 -3.77 2.74
N ARG A 28 -4.93 -2.68 3.46
CA ARG A 28 -6.23 -2.15 3.84
C ARG A 28 -6.99 -1.69 2.60
N VAL A 29 -6.31 -1.05 1.68
CA VAL A 29 -6.82 -0.65 0.37
C VAL A 29 -5.96 -1.34 -0.66
N GLU A 30 -6.57 -2.15 -1.52
CA GLU A 30 -5.84 -2.87 -2.54
C GLU A 30 -5.14 -1.91 -3.49
N PHE A 31 -3.97 -2.33 -3.96
CA PHE A 31 -3.22 -1.53 -4.91
C PHE A 31 -3.94 -1.50 -6.24
N ALA A 32 -4.16 -0.30 -6.74
CA ALA A 32 -4.83 -0.06 -8.00
C ALA A 32 -4.05 0.95 -8.81
N GLN A 33 -4.13 0.80 -10.11
CA GLN A 33 -3.47 1.71 -11.03
C GLN A 33 -4.15 3.07 -11.00
N THR A 34 -3.37 4.12 -10.71
CA THR A 34 -3.85 5.51 -10.70
C THR A 34 -3.45 6.24 -11.97
N TYR A 35 -2.26 5.91 -12.49
CA TYR A 35 -1.76 6.38 -13.78
C TYR A 35 -1.10 5.20 -14.49
N PRO A 36 -0.79 5.31 -15.78
CA PRO A 36 -0.21 4.19 -16.52
C PRO A 36 1.06 3.62 -15.89
N ASP A 37 1.84 4.45 -15.18
CA ASP A 37 3.10 4.05 -14.56
C ASP A 37 3.04 4.04 -13.02
N GLU A 38 1.84 4.10 -12.45
CA GLU A 38 1.69 4.30 -11.01
C GLU A 38 0.62 3.39 -10.44
N ILE A 39 0.91 2.83 -9.25
CA ILE A 39 -0.09 2.16 -8.44
C ILE A 39 -0.12 2.78 -7.05
N GLN A 40 -1.26 2.71 -6.40
CA GLN A 40 -1.45 3.24 -5.07
C GLN A 40 -2.32 2.32 -4.25
N GLY A 41 -1.97 2.18 -2.98
CA GLY A 41 -2.72 1.38 -2.02
C GLY A 41 -2.42 1.85 -0.60
N ALA A 42 -2.95 1.16 0.38
CA ALA A 42 -2.77 1.58 1.76
C ALA A 42 -2.67 0.39 2.72
N PHE A 43 -1.91 0.58 3.77
CA PHE A 43 -1.77 -0.36 4.88
C PHE A 43 -2.17 0.29 6.18
N ASP A 44 -2.70 -0.49 7.11
CA ASP A 44 -2.97 -0.03 8.47
C ASP A 44 -1.70 0.04 9.30
N CYS A 45 -0.76 -0.85 9.04
CA CYS A 45 0.42 -1.06 9.87
C CYS A 45 1.68 -0.47 9.25
N ALA A 46 2.42 0.27 10.05
CA ALA A 46 3.70 0.83 9.61
C ALA A 46 4.68 -0.26 9.17
N SER A 47 4.69 -1.40 9.85
CA SER A 47 5.57 -2.50 9.49
C SER A 47 5.28 -3.07 8.12
N ASP A 48 3.99 -3.18 7.75
CA ASP A 48 3.60 -3.66 6.44
C ASP A 48 3.94 -2.63 5.36
N ALA A 49 3.71 -1.36 5.66
CA ALA A 49 4.07 -0.29 4.75
C ALA A 49 5.57 -0.27 4.47
N LEU A 50 6.39 -0.42 5.52
CA LEU A 50 7.84 -0.49 5.36
C LEU A 50 8.25 -1.72 4.57
N HIS A 51 7.64 -2.86 4.84
CA HIS A 51 7.91 -4.08 4.10
C HIS A 51 7.61 -3.92 2.62
N ALA A 52 6.46 -3.32 2.31
CA ALA A 52 6.09 -3.04 0.92
C ALA A 52 7.10 -2.12 0.24
N ALA A 53 7.53 -1.07 0.93
CA ALA A 53 8.52 -0.15 0.40
C ALA A 53 9.85 -0.85 0.12
N LEU A 54 10.27 -1.75 1.00
CA LEU A 54 11.51 -2.50 0.82
C LEU A 54 11.41 -3.49 -0.34
N ILE A 55 10.26 -4.12 -0.53
CA ILE A 55 10.04 -4.99 -1.68
C ILE A 55 10.22 -4.19 -2.98
N ALA A 56 9.62 -3.02 -3.06
CA ALA A 56 9.74 -2.17 -4.25
C ALA A 56 11.15 -1.64 -4.46
N ALA A 57 11.87 -1.34 -3.37
CA ALA A 57 13.22 -0.79 -3.44
C ALA A 57 14.27 -1.83 -3.79
N ARG A 58 13.97 -3.10 -3.57
CA ARG A 58 14.91 -4.21 -3.73
C ARG A 58 15.64 -4.20 -5.07
N ASP A 59 14.91 -3.96 -6.15
CA ASP A 59 15.45 -3.96 -7.50
C ASP A 59 15.65 -2.56 -8.06
N ASN A 60 15.40 -1.54 -7.25
CA ASN A 60 15.51 -0.13 -7.65
C ASN A 60 14.66 0.20 -8.89
N GLY A 61 13.55 -0.51 -9.05
CA GLY A 61 12.69 -0.37 -10.23
C GLY A 61 11.55 0.61 -10.07
N PHE A 62 11.37 1.15 -8.85
CA PHE A 62 10.22 1.99 -8.53
C PHE A 62 10.60 3.17 -7.66
N TRP A 63 9.94 4.29 -7.90
CA TRP A 63 9.90 5.39 -6.94
C TRP A 63 8.84 5.07 -5.90
N VAL A 64 9.13 5.37 -4.64
CA VAL A 64 8.21 5.07 -3.54
C VAL A 64 7.86 6.34 -2.80
N GLY A 65 6.57 6.63 -2.69
CA GLY A 65 6.06 7.70 -1.87
C GLY A 65 5.21 7.12 -0.74
N ILE A 66 5.38 7.64 0.47
CA ILE A 66 4.60 7.21 1.63
C ILE A 66 3.94 8.43 2.26
N GLY A 67 2.62 8.37 2.37
CA GLY A 67 1.85 9.37 3.07
C GLY A 67 1.14 8.75 4.26
N VAL A 68 0.95 9.54 5.32
CA VAL A 68 0.17 9.12 6.47
C VAL A 68 -1.14 9.89 6.46
N GLY A 69 -2.25 9.19 6.60
CA GLY A 69 -3.55 9.82 6.58
C GLY A 69 -4.60 8.99 7.28
N GLU A 70 -5.79 9.55 7.36
CA GLU A 70 -6.96 8.84 7.85
C GLU A 70 -7.77 8.32 6.69
N LEU A 71 -8.15 7.06 6.77
CA LEU A 71 -9.09 6.48 5.83
C LEU A 71 -10.49 6.85 6.29
N ARG A 72 -11.15 7.73 5.56
CA ARG A 72 -12.52 8.12 5.89
C ARG A 72 -13.47 7.14 5.27
N ILE A 73 -14.08 6.34 6.12
CA ILE A 73 -15.10 5.39 5.73
C ILE A 73 -16.44 6.03 6.08
N PRO A 74 -17.48 5.81 5.25
CA PRO A 74 -18.82 6.33 5.57
C PRO A 74 -19.30 5.88 6.94
N ARG A 75 -20.32 6.52 7.43
CA ARG A 75 -20.74 6.52 8.83
C ARG A 75 -20.90 5.17 9.52
N PHE A 76 -21.22 4.11 8.82
CA PHE A 76 -21.31 2.83 9.53
C PHE A 76 -19.93 2.25 9.88
N ALA A 77 -18.88 2.94 9.52
CA ALA A 77 -17.56 2.59 9.99
C ALA A 77 -17.45 2.68 11.50
N GLY A 78 -18.35 3.39 12.17
CA GLY A 78 -18.39 3.39 13.61
C GLY A 78 -18.47 1.98 14.19
N ALA A 79 -19.17 1.09 13.50
CA ALA A 79 -19.28 -0.30 13.92
C ALA A 79 -18.10 -1.15 13.47
N LEU A 80 -17.43 -0.77 12.40
CA LEU A 80 -16.36 -1.55 11.80
C LEU A 80 -14.98 -1.01 12.14
N GLY A 81 -14.87 0.28 12.40
CA GLY A 81 -13.60 0.93 12.60
C GLY A 81 -12.83 0.45 13.82
N THR A 82 -13.53 -0.08 14.81
CA THR A 82 -12.89 -0.56 16.02
C THR A 82 -12.17 -1.89 15.81
N VAL A 83 -12.52 -2.60 14.75
CA VAL A 83 -11.97 -3.94 14.51
C VAL A 83 -10.55 -3.85 13.93
N SER A 84 -10.29 -2.85 13.14
CA SER A 84 -9.04 -2.77 12.39
C SER A 84 -7.86 -2.28 13.20
N THR A 85 -8.09 -1.68 14.36
CA THR A 85 -7.03 -1.02 15.12
C THR A 85 -6.07 -1.99 15.79
N ASN A 86 -6.46 -3.24 15.95
CA ASN A 86 -5.66 -4.21 16.66
C ASN A 86 -4.65 -4.94 15.79
N ASP A 87 -4.79 -4.80 14.48
CA ASP A 87 -4.00 -5.59 13.55
C ASP A 87 -2.54 -5.16 13.49
N CYS A 88 -2.26 -3.98 14.01
CA CYS A 88 -0.92 -3.39 13.93
C CYS A 88 -0.11 -3.51 15.20
N THR A 89 -0.58 -4.27 16.15
CA THR A 89 0.08 -4.38 17.45
C THR A 89 1.25 -5.35 17.46
N GLY A 90 1.43 -6.07 16.40
CA GLY A 90 2.51 -7.05 16.29
C GLY A 90 3.89 -6.49 16.09
#